data_8120b91afe0c91bfbf6127eb1f139c1f
#
_entry.id   8120b91afe0c91bfbf6127eb1f139c1f
#
_cell.length_a   1.000
_cell.length_b   1.000
_cell.length_c   1.000
_cell.angle_alpha   90.00
_cell.angle_beta   90.00
_cell.angle_gamma   90.00
#
_symmetry.space_group_name_H-M   'P 1'
#
loop_
_entity.id
_entity.type
_entity.pdbx_description
1 polymer ?
#
loop_
_entity_poly.entity_id
_entity_poly.type
_entity_poly.pdbx_seq_one_letter_code
_entity_poly.pdbx_strand_id
1 'polypeptide(L)'
;VENEMIEPVKQEPFSYVLQPYEHPDFELGRNYLKEERGLTDDTINTFLAGGNLAEATRKKGDYFEPIIVFKYRGLDGKIQGASLQGIVENKVQYPKRGRLKQIMNHSDGLAGFSFDVGTPKRLVFFEAPIDLMSYYELKKDTLQDVRLVSMDGLKKGVISRYTADLLTDGKFSQANSYTSILKALDSLNKTTKLITDDLITIAVDNDKEALKFI
;
A
#
# COMPACT_ATOMS: atom_id res chain seq x y z
N VAL A 1 31.12 31.55 3.27
CA VAL A 1 30.18 30.53 3.76
C VAL A 1 30.07 29.48 2.67
N GLU A 2 30.84 28.40 2.82
CA GLU A 2 30.81 27.26 1.89
C GLU A 2 29.41 26.60 2.05
N ASN A 3 28.66 26.53 0.95
CA ASN A 3 27.47 25.69 0.86
C ASN A 3 27.97 24.24 0.81
N GLU A 4 27.98 23.57 1.95
CA GLU A 4 28.02 22.11 1.99
C GLU A 4 26.79 21.60 1.25
N MET A 5 26.99 21.11 0.02
CA MET A 5 25.97 20.33 -0.69
C MET A 5 25.75 19.05 0.14
N ILE A 6 24.62 18.98 0.83
CA ILE A 6 24.18 17.75 1.49
C ILE A 6 23.95 16.73 0.35
N GLU A 7 24.88 15.79 0.21
CA GLU A 7 24.66 14.67 -0.71
C GLU A 7 23.39 13.93 -0.29
N PRO A 8 22.45 13.69 -1.21
CA PRO A 8 21.26 12.95 -0.88
C PRO A 8 21.69 11.54 -0.40
N VAL A 9 21.31 11.20 0.82
CA VAL A 9 21.52 9.85 1.36
C VAL A 9 20.95 8.86 0.35
N LYS A 10 21.80 8.07 -0.30
CA LYS A 10 21.38 7.00 -1.19
C LYS A 10 20.56 6.02 -0.39
N GLN A 11 19.24 6.05 -0.58
CA GLN A 11 18.36 5.08 0.02
C GLN A 11 18.68 3.69 -0.59
N GLU A 12 18.96 2.71 0.25
CA GLU A 12 19.15 1.33 -0.23
C GLU A 12 17.89 0.87 -0.94
N PRO A 13 18.00 0.20 -2.09
CA PRO A 13 16.84 -0.28 -2.82
C PRO A 13 16.11 -1.35 -1.99
N PHE A 14 14.78 -1.34 -2.05
CA PHE A 14 13.99 -2.35 -1.38
C PHE A 14 14.29 -3.75 -1.94
N SER A 15 14.48 -4.70 -1.05
CA SER A 15 14.62 -6.12 -1.38
C SER A 15 13.56 -6.92 -0.61
N TYR A 16 12.73 -7.67 -1.33
CA TYR A 16 11.71 -8.51 -0.73
C TYR A 16 12.31 -9.84 -0.28
N VAL A 17 12.76 -9.87 0.98
CA VAL A 17 13.50 -11.02 1.55
C VAL A 17 12.59 -12.11 2.13
N LEU A 18 11.27 -11.91 2.19
CA LEU A 18 10.35 -12.90 2.76
C LEU A 18 9.88 -13.96 1.77
N GLN A 19 10.14 -13.80 0.48
CA GLN A 19 9.67 -14.74 -0.54
C GLN A 19 10.00 -16.22 -0.26
N PRO A 20 11.21 -16.60 0.22
CA PRO A 20 11.53 -17.99 0.58
C PRO A 20 10.77 -18.51 1.79
N TYR A 21 10.15 -17.62 2.56
CA TYR A 21 9.42 -17.95 3.80
C TYR A 21 7.91 -17.80 3.64
N GLU A 22 7.44 -17.51 2.41
CA GLU A 22 6.02 -17.50 2.10
C GLU A 22 5.47 -18.94 2.15
N HIS A 23 4.28 -19.06 2.74
CA HIS A 23 3.57 -20.33 2.75
C HIS A 23 2.90 -20.56 1.39
N PRO A 24 2.86 -21.81 0.90
CA PRO A 24 2.20 -22.14 -0.38
C PRO A 24 0.69 -21.96 -0.32
N ASP A 25 0.12 -22.01 0.88
CA ASP A 25 -1.27 -21.75 1.19
C ASP A 25 -1.41 -20.46 2.01
N PHE A 26 -2.63 -19.96 2.13
CA PHE A 26 -2.97 -18.76 2.90
C PHE A 26 -4.00 -19.14 3.98
N GLU A 27 -3.70 -20.16 4.78
CA GLU A 27 -4.69 -20.75 5.68
C GLU A 27 -4.89 -19.92 6.97
N LEU A 28 -3.80 -19.61 7.67
CA LEU A 28 -3.88 -18.84 8.92
C LEU A 28 -4.31 -17.40 8.66
N GLY A 29 -3.79 -16.79 7.58
CA GLY A 29 -4.18 -15.46 7.14
C GLY A 29 -5.67 -15.41 6.76
N ARG A 30 -6.16 -16.45 6.07
CA ARG A 30 -7.57 -16.57 5.69
C ARG A 30 -8.47 -16.64 6.91
N ASN A 31 -8.14 -17.50 7.86
CA ASN A 31 -8.91 -17.63 9.08
C ASN A 31 -8.95 -16.31 9.86
N TYR A 32 -7.80 -15.64 10.01
CA TYR A 32 -7.75 -14.33 10.66
C TYR A 32 -8.61 -13.28 9.95
N LEU A 33 -8.51 -13.18 8.60
CA LEU A 33 -9.27 -12.20 7.84
C LEU A 33 -10.79 -12.49 7.86
N LYS A 34 -11.19 -13.76 7.93
CA LYS A 34 -12.61 -14.16 8.03
C LYS A 34 -13.16 -13.93 9.43
N GLU A 35 -12.53 -14.53 10.43
CA GLU A 35 -13.08 -14.59 11.79
C GLU A 35 -12.94 -13.26 12.54
N GLU A 36 -11.83 -12.54 12.33
CA GLU A 36 -11.58 -11.30 13.07
C GLU A 36 -11.84 -10.03 12.26
N ARG A 37 -11.91 -10.12 10.92
CA ARG A 37 -12.10 -8.96 10.05
C ARG A 37 -13.36 -9.04 9.21
N GLY A 38 -14.08 -10.16 9.22
CA GLY A 38 -15.36 -10.34 8.55
C GLY A 38 -15.28 -10.36 7.01
N LEU A 39 -14.08 -10.65 6.44
CA LEU A 39 -13.92 -10.73 5.00
C LEU A 39 -14.38 -12.08 4.46
N THR A 40 -14.99 -12.09 3.28
CA THR A 40 -15.40 -13.33 2.61
C THR A 40 -14.24 -13.98 1.85
N ASP A 41 -14.35 -15.28 1.58
CA ASP A 41 -13.38 -16.00 0.75
C ASP A 41 -13.26 -15.41 -0.65
N ASP A 42 -14.34 -14.89 -1.22
CA ASP A 42 -14.35 -14.24 -2.52
C ASP A 42 -13.41 -13.01 -2.55
N THR A 43 -13.55 -12.13 -1.56
CA THR A 43 -12.65 -10.97 -1.40
C THR A 43 -11.21 -11.40 -1.18
N ILE A 44 -10.95 -12.34 -0.25
CA ILE A 44 -9.60 -12.82 0.03
C ILE A 44 -8.96 -13.41 -1.25
N ASN A 45 -9.70 -14.25 -1.99
CA ASN A 45 -9.21 -14.86 -3.23
C ASN A 45 -8.90 -13.81 -4.31
N THR A 46 -9.68 -12.74 -4.39
CA THR A 46 -9.44 -11.63 -5.32
C THR A 46 -8.09 -10.98 -5.07
N PHE A 47 -7.74 -10.69 -3.81
CA PHE A 47 -6.45 -10.10 -3.47
C PHE A 47 -5.28 -11.09 -3.59
N LEU A 48 -5.49 -12.37 -3.31
CA LEU A 48 -4.50 -13.42 -3.53
C LEU A 48 -4.18 -13.60 -5.01
N ALA A 49 -5.19 -13.62 -5.87
CA ALA A 49 -5.03 -13.73 -7.33
C ALA A 49 -4.21 -12.55 -7.92
N GLY A 50 -4.32 -11.36 -7.33
CA GLY A 50 -3.49 -10.20 -7.67
C GLY A 50 -2.01 -10.33 -7.28
N GLY A 51 -1.65 -11.34 -6.50
CA GLY A 51 -0.28 -11.58 -6.04
C GLY A 51 0.26 -10.53 -5.05
N ASN A 52 -0.63 -9.69 -4.51
CA ASN A 52 -0.27 -8.61 -3.58
C ASN A 52 -0.38 -9.04 -2.11
N LEU A 53 -0.96 -10.20 -1.86
CA LEU A 53 -1.20 -10.77 -0.54
C LEU A 53 -0.45 -12.09 -0.41
N ALA A 54 0.21 -12.32 0.72
CA ALA A 54 0.85 -13.59 1.05
C ALA A 54 0.81 -13.85 2.55
N GLU A 55 0.94 -15.11 2.93
CA GLU A 55 1.24 -15.53 4.30
C GLU A 55 2.70 -15.95 4.37
N ALA A 56 3.39 -15.58 5.46
CA ALA A 56 4.79 -15.95 5.65
C ALA A 56 5.08 -16.18 7.13
N THR A 57 6.21 -16.82 7.42
CA THR A 57 6.76 -16.89 8.77
C THR A 57 7.86 -15.85 8.94
N ARG A 58 7.68 -14.95 9.91
CA ARG A 58 8.70 -13.98 10.32
C ARG A 58 9.51 -14.52 11.50
N LYS A 59 10.82 -14.39 11.40
CA LYS A 59 11.74 -14.68 12.51
C LYS A 59 12.26 -13.39 13.15
N LYS A 60 12.25 -13.30 14.48
CA LYS A 60 12.90 -12.23 15.26
C LYS A 60 13.62 -12.85 16.46
N GLY A 61 14.95 -12.98 16.39
CA GLY A 61 15.71 -13.79 17.35
C GLY A 61 15.27 -15.26 17.29
N ASP A 62 14.86 -15.81 18.41
CA ASP A 62 14.32 -17.18 18.52
C ASP A 62 12.78 -17.25 18.42
N TYR A 63 12.12 -16.11 18.20
CA TYR A 63 10.68 -16.00 18.04
C TYR A 63 10.27 -16.08 16.58
N PHE A 64 9.34 -16.97 16.29
CA PHE A 64 8.74 -17.16 14.98
C PHE A 64 7.25 -16.82 15.05
N GLU A 65 6.76 -16.06 14.10
CA GLU A 65 5.35 -15.71 14.04
C GLU A 65 4.79 -15.77 12.62
N PRO A 66 3.58 -16.29 12.43
CA PRO A 66 2.89 -16.20 11.16
C PRO A 66 2.39 -14.76 10.95
N ILE A 67 2.57 -14.29 9.73
CA ILE A 67 2.20 -12.92 9.33
C ILE A 67 1.48 -12.91 8.00
N ILE A 68 0.62 -11.92 7.81
CA ILE A 68 0.15 -11.50 6.48
C ILE A 68 1.11 -10.46 5.94
N VAL A 69 1.48 -10.60 4.68
CA VAL A 69 2.31 -9.66 3.94
C VAL A 69 1.46 -8.97 2.89
N PHE A 70 1.40 -7.64 2.97
CA PHE A 70 0.77 -6.77 1.97
C PHE A 70 1.87 -6.16 1.11
N LYS A 71 1.99 -6.61 -0.15
CA LYS A 71 3.07 -6.21 -1.07
C LYS A 71 2.69 -4.93 -1.82
N TYR A 72 3.55 -3.92 -1.79
CA TYR A 72 3.38 -2.70 -2.60
C TYR A 72 4.01 -2.94 -3.97
N ARG A 73 3.19 -3.04 -5.00
CA ARG A 73 3.67 -3.19 -6.38
C ARG A 73 3.65 -1.87 -7.12
N GLY A 74 4.75 -1.59 -7.79
CA GLY A 74 4.81 -0.49 -8.75
C GLY A 74 4.06 -0.82 -10.04
N LEU A 75 3.91 0.17 -10.92
CA LEU A 75 3.29 0.00 -12.23
C LEU A 75 4.06 -0.98 -13.15
N ASP A 76 5.34 -1.19 -12.89
CA ASP A 76 6.20 -2.18 -13.56
C ASP A 76 6.05 -3.61 -12.98
N GLY A 77 5.15 -3.80 -12.01
CA GLY A 77 4.91 -5.06 -11.32
C GLY A 77 5.95 -5.43 -10.25
N LYS A 78 7.03 -4.66 -10.10
CA LYS A 78 8.04 -4.92 -9.07
C LYS A 78 7.53 -4.57 -7.69
N ILE A 79 7.98 -5.35 -6.69
CA ILE A 79 7.67 -5.06 -5.28
C ILE A 79 8.59 -3.92 -4.81
N GLN A 80 7.99 -2.81 -4.39
CA GLN A 80 8.67 -1.60 -3.94
C GLN A 80 8.63 -1.43 -2.42
N GLY A 81 7.92 -2.29 -1.73
CA GLY A 81 7.74 -2.28 -0.29
C GLY A 81 6.74 -3.34 0.14
N ALA A 82 6.59 -3.49 1.44
CA ALA A 82 5.56 -4.32 2.02
C ALA A 82 5.25 -3.91 3.46
N SER A 83 4.03 -4.16 3.90
CA SER A 83 3.67 -4.13 5.31
C SER A 83 3.29 -5.50 5.83
N LEU A 84 3.52 -5.69 7.12
CA LEU A 84 3.39 -6.95 7.84
C LEU A 84 2.33 -6.81 8.93
N GLN A 85 1.39 -7.74 8.96
CA GLN A 85 0.38 -7.88 10.01
C GLN A 85 0.54 -9.22 10.71
N GLY A 86 0.79 -9.21 12.02
CA GLY A 86 0.79 -10.43 12.82
C GLY A 86 -0.60 -11.05 12.91
N ILE A 87 -0.68 -12.37 12.73
CA ILE A 87 -1.93 -13.13 12.78
C ILE A 87 -2.27 -13.49 14.24
N VAL A 88 -1.26 -13.88 15.01
CA VAL A 88 -1.45 -14.32 16.39
C VAL A 88 -1.28 -13.16 17.38
N GLU A 89 -2.21 -13.06 18.35
CA GLU A 89 -2.07 -12.07 19.41
C GLU A 89 -0.92 -12.44 20.36
N ASN A 90 -0.04 -11.48 20.62
CA ASN A 90 1.06 -11.60 21.56
C ASN A 90 1.29 -10.27 22.31
N LYS A 91 0.58 -10.11 23.43
CA LYS A 91 0.68 -8.90 24.27
C LYS A 91 2.02 -8.75 24.98
N VAL A 92 2.77 -9.84 25.15
CA VAL A 92 4.13 -9.78 25.73
C VAL A 92 5.07 -9.10 24.74
N GLN A 93 5.05 -9.51 23.48
CA GLN A 93 5.89 -8.93 22.42
C GLN A 93 5.37 -7.56 21.93
N TYR A 94 4.05 -7.37 21.91
CA TYR A 94 3.37 -6.18 21.39
C TYR A 94 2.37 -5.61 22.43
N PRO A 95 2.83 -5.03 23.55
CA PRO A 95 1.95 -4.63 24.69
C PRO A 95 0.84 -3.64 24.29
N LYS A 96 1.12 -2.74 23.34
CA LYS A 96 0.17 -1.70 22.95
C LYS A 96 -0.88 -2.17 21.95
N ARG A 97 -0.50 -3.04 20.99
CA ARG A 97 -1.34 -3.41 19.83
C ARG A 97 -1.78 -4.87 19.85
N GLY A 98 -1.17 -5.70 20.69
CA GLY A 98 -1.40 -7.14 20.76
C GLY A 98 -0.83 -7.94 19.59
N ARG A 99 -0.52 -7.29 18.45
CA ARG A 99 -0.02 -7.93 17.22
C ARG A 99 1.04 -7.08 16.53
N LEU A 100 1.86 -7.73 15.72
CA LEU A 100 2.80 -7.03 14.84
C LEU A 100 2.03 -6.13 13.87
N LYS A 101 2.48 -4.88 13.75
CA LYS A 101 2.26 -4.00 12.59
C LYS A 101 3.60 -3.37 12.25
N GLN A 102 4.09 -3.62 11.05
CA GLN A 102 5.42 -3.14 10.64
C GLN A 102 5.46 -2.93 9.13
N ILE A 103 6.05 -1.82 8.70
CA ILE A 103 6.50 -1.65 7.31
C ILE A 103 7.90 -2.24 7.21
N MET A 104 8.18 -3.02 6.17
CA MET A 104 9.52 -3.58 5.95
C MET A 104 10.53 -2.46 5.69
N ASN A 105 11.75 -2.66 6.19
CA ASN A 105 12.84 -1.70 6.00
C ASN A 105 13.08 -1.44 4.50
N HIS A 106 13.48 -0.21 4.18
CA HIS A 106 13.74 0.27 2.83
C HIS A 106 12.55 0.23 1.88
N SER A 107 11.32 -0.03 2.37
CA SER A 107 10.10 0.16 1.57
C SER A 107 10.03 1.60 1.06
N ASP A 108 9.63 1.76 -0.20
CA ASP A 108 9.41 3.08 -0.78
C ASP A 108 8.32 3.82 0.00
N GLY A 109 8.69 4.93 0.62
CA GLY A 109 7.79 5.76 1.44
C GLY A 109 6.65 6.42 0.67
N LEU A 110 6.71 6.41 -0.66
CA LEU A 110 5.68 6.91 -1.56
C LEU A 110 4.81 5.80 -2.15
N ALA A 111 5.13 4.53 -1.88
CA ALA A 111 4.34 3.37 -2.30
C ALA A 111 3.37 2.94 -1.19
N GLY A 112 2.31 2.26 -1.60
CA GLY A 112 1.32 1.65 -0.71
C GLY A 112 0.76 0.35 -1.29
N PHE A 113 0.10 -0.43 -0.45
CA PHE A 113 -0.68 -1.56 -0.91
C PHE A 113 -1.86 -1.07 -1.73
N SER A 114 -1.97 -1.50 -2.98
CA SER A 114 -2.98 -0.98 -3.90
C SER A 114 -3.68 -2.08 -4.69
N PHE A 115 -4.91 -1.79 -5.12
CA PHE A 115 -5.73 -2.68 -5.91
C PHE A 115 -6.59 -1.91 -6.90
N ASP A 116 -6.57 -2.34 -8.17
CA ASP A 116 -7.33 -1.71 -9.25
C ASP A 116 -8.62 -2.47 -9.52
N VAL A 117 -9.73 -1.75 -9.61
CA VAL A 117 -11.01 -2.26 -10.11
C VAL A 117 -11.28 -1.58 -11.44
N GLY A 118 -11.27 -2.35 -12.53
CA GLY A 118 -11.39 -1.81 -13.89
C GLY A 118 -10.16 -0.98 -14.31
N THR A 119 -10.38 0.06 -15.10
CA THR A 119 -9.35 1.02 -15.51
C THR A 119 -9.47 2.27 -14.64
N PRO A 120 -8.57 2.50 -13.68
CA PRO A 120 -8.73 3.56 -12.69
C PRO A 120 -8.88 4.96 -13.32
N LYS A 121 -9.92 5.67 -12.89
CA LYS A 121 -10.18 7.09 -13.19
C LYS A 121 -10.23 7.95 -11.94
N ARG A 122 -10.28 7.33 -10.76
CA ARG A 122 -10.30 7.96 -9.44
C ARG A 122 -9.53 7.13 -8.42
N LEU A 123 -9.23 7.72 -7.28
CA LEU A 123 -8.44 7.14 -6.20
C LEU A 123 -9.22 7.16 -4.89
N VAL A 124 -9.11 6.08 -4.12
CA VAL A 124 -9.58 6.04 -2.73
C VAL A 124 -8.43 5.62 -1.85
N PHE A 125 -8.12 6.44 -0.83
CA PHE A 125 -7.00 6.23 0.08
C PHE A 125 -7.48 5.77 1.45
N PHE A 126 -6.75 4.83 2.04
CA PHE A 126 -7.02 4.21 3.34
C PHE A 126 -5.79 4.29 4.24
N GLU A 127 -5.99 4.27 5.55
CA GLU A 127 -4.89 4.28 6.50
C GLU A 127 -4.13 2.94 6.51
N ALA A 128 -4.84 1.79 6.46
CA ALA A 128 -4.22 0.47 6.50
C ALA A 128 -4.75 -0.49 5.40
N PRO A 129 -3.97 -1.54 5.02
CA PRO A 129 -4.39 -2.50 3.99
C PRO A 129 -5.70 -3.23 4.30
N ILE A 130 -5.95 -3.55 5.57
CA ILE A 130 -7.18 -4.23 5.98
C ILE A 130 -8.40 -3.32 5.81
N ASP A 131 -8.26 -2.00 6.02
CA ASP A 131 -9.33 -1.03 5.78
C ASP A 131 -9.70 -0.96 4.30
N LEU A 132 -8.68 -0.98 3.44
CA LEU A 132 -8.87 -1.10 2.00
C LEU A 132 -9.63 -2.37 1.63
N MET A 133 -9.23 -3.54 2.17
CA MET A 133 -9.91 -4.81 1.90
C MET A 133 -11.34 -4.82 2.42
N SER A 134 -11.58 -4.24 3.59
CA SER A 134 -12.92 -4.10 4.18
C SER A 134 -13.82 -3.19 3.34
N TYR A 135 -13.28 -2.08 2.85
CA TYR A 135 -13.99 -1.21 1.93
C TYR A 135 -14.36 -1.93 0.62
N TYR A 136 -13.41 -2.69 0.07
CA TYR A 136 -13.68 -3.52 -1.11
C TYR A 136 -14.79 -4.53 -0.84
N GLU A 137 -14.73 -5.27 0.29
CA GLU A 137 -15.79 -6.22 0.68
C GLU A 137 -17.18 -5.56 0.67
N LEU A 138 -17.30 -4.37 1.25
CA LEU A 138 -18.57 -3.66 1.39
C LEU A 138 -19.08 -3.04 0.08
N LYS A 139 -18.20 -2.78 -0.89
CA LYS A 139 -18.52 -1.99 -2.08
C LYS A 139 -18.26 -2.72 -3.41
N LYS A 140 -17.71 -3.94 -3.42
CA LYS A 140 -17.25 -4.65 -4.62
C LYS A 140 -18.27 -4.72 -5.74
N ASP A 141 -19.54 -4.86 -5.41
CA ASP A 141 -20.63 -4.95 -6.41
C ASP A 141 -20.90 -3.63 -7.15
N THR A 142 -20.42 -2.50 -6.62
CA THR A 142 -20.65 -1.15 -7.17
C THR A 142 -19.37 -0.42 -7.56
N LEU A 143 -18.21 -0.98 -7.21
CA LEU A 143 -16.94 -0.35 -7.56
C LEU A 143 -16.63 -0.48 -9.05
N GLN A 144 -16.30 0.64 -9.67
CA GLN A 144 -15.89 0.69 -11.08
C GLN A 144 -14.79 1.73 -11.26
N ASP A 145 -13.83 1.42 -12.11
CA ASP A 145 -12.78 2.33 -12.60
C ASP A 145 -12.06 3.09 -11.46
N VAL A 146 -11.69 2.38 -10.39
CA VAL A 146 -11.08 2.97 -9.19
C VAL A 146 -9.80 2.23 -8.81
N ARG A 147 -8.80 2.98 -8.36
CA ARG A 147 -7.65 2.44 -7.63
C ARG A 147 -7.85 2.67 -6.13
N LEU A 148 -7.82 1.61 -5.36
CA LEU A 148 -7.79 1.62 -3.91
C LEU A 148 -6.34 1.60 -3.46
N VAL A 149 -5.96 2.46 -2.51
CA VAL A 149 -4.56 2.59 -2.03
C VAL A 149 -4.53 2.68 -0.52
N SER A 150 -3.81 1.79 0.13
CA SER A 150 -3.46 1.94 1.54
C SER A 150 -2.16 2.73 1.69
N MET A 151 -2.17 3.74 2.54
CA MET A 151 -0.99 4.56 2.83
C MET A 151 -0.06 3.92 3.88
N ASP A 152 -0.53 2.92 4.62
CA ASP A 152 0.13 2.37 5.81
C ASP A 152 0.55 3.48 6.81
N GLY A 153 -0.45 4.16 7.33
CA GLY A 153 -0.41 5.39 8.09
C GLY A 153 -0.84 6.60 7.25
N LEU A 154 -0.79 7.78 7.84
CA LEU A 154 -1.23 9.02 7.18
C LEU A 154 -0.07 9.65 6.41
N LYS A 155 0.07 9.34 5.10
CA LYS A 155 1.21 9.76 4.27
C LYS A 155 0.77 10.57 3.06
N LYS A 156 0.87 11.90 3.12
CA LYS A 156 0.56 12.82 2.01
C LYS A 156 1.36 12.52 0.73
N GLY A 157 2.61 12.04 0.86
CA GLY A 157 3.45 11.68 -0.27
C GLY A 157 2.89 10.54 -1.12
N VAL A 158 2.23 9.56 -0.49
CA VAL A 158 1.53 8.47 -1.21
C VAL A 158 0.39 9.03 -2.04
N ILE A 159 -0.44 9.91 -1.47
CA ILE A 159 -1.54 10.57 -2.19
C ILE A 159 -0.99 11.32 -3.41
N SER A 160 0.04 12.15 -3.21
CA SER A 160 0.64 12.95 -4.28
C SER A 160 1.16 12.09 -5.42
N ARG A 161 1.88 10.99 -5.10
CA ARG A 161 2.43 10.09 -6.11
C ARG A 161 1.35 9.41 -6.93
N TYR A 162 0.38 8.75 -6.27
CA TYR A 162 -0.68 8.04 -7.00
C TYR A 162 -1.57 8.97 -7.81
N THR A 163 -1.79 10.20 -7.35
CA THR A 163 -2.50 11.23 -8.10
C THR A 163 -1.71 11.65 -9.35
N ALA A 164 -0.40 11.92 -9.21
CA ALA A 164 0.45 12.24 -10.34
C ALA A 164 0.49 11.10 -11.37
N ASP A 165 0.57 9.85 -10.92
CA ASP A 165 0.55 8.67 -11.79
C ASP A 165 -0.78 8.54 -12.52
N LEU A 166 -1.91 8.72 -11.83
CA LEU A 166 -3.22 8.67 -12.47
C LEU A 166 -3.37 9.73 -13.56
N LEU A 167 -2.96 10.97 -13.29
CA LEU A 167 -3.08 12.09 -14.22
C LEU A 167 -2.08 12.04 -15.38
N THR A 168 -0.97 11.33 -15.23
CA THR A 168 0.08 11.20 -16.25
C THR A 168 0.11 9.83 -16.92
N ASP A 169 -0.87 8.96 -16.70
CA ASP A 169 -0.89 7.57 -17.18
C ASP A 169 0.38 6.80 -16.78
N GLY A 170 0.83 6.97 -15.54
CA GLY A 170 1.99 6.31 -14.97
C GLY A 170 3.35 6.88 -15.37
N LYS A 171 3.40 7.91 -16.22
CA LYS A 171 4.67 8.50 -16.67
C LYS A 171 5.48 9.09 -15.53
N PHE A 172 4.84 9.55 -14.48
CA PHE A 172 5.51 10.11 -13.30
C PHE A 172 6.36 9.05 -12.59
N SER A 173 5.79 7.90 -12.25
CA SER A 173 6.52 6.79 -11.61
C SER A 173 7.52 6.08 -12.51
N GLN A 174 7.34 6.16 -13.83
CA GLN A 174 8.29 5.60 -14.81
C GLN A 174 9.47 6.54 -15.09
N ALA A 175 9.42 7.79 -14.60
CA ALA A 175 10.48 8.76 -14.80
C ALA A 175 11.73 8.36 -13.99
N ASN A 176 12.83 8.10 -14.70
CA ASN A 176 14.12 7.66 -14.13
C ASN A 176 15.24 8.70 -14.24
N SER A 177 14.93 9.89 -14.76
CA SER A 177 15.86 11.01 -14.92
C SER A 177 15.14 12.33 -14.74
N TYR A 178 15.89 13.40 -14.45
CA TYR A 178 15.35 14.76 -14.35
C TYR A 178 14.56 15.17 -15.59
N THR A 179 15.08 14.87 -16.77
CA THR A 179 14.41 15.16 -18.04
C THR A 179 13.07 14.42 -18.18
N SER A 180 12.99 13.14 -17.77
CA SER A 180 11.76 12.38 -17.82
C SER A 180 10.74 12.85 -16.77
N ILE A 181 11.20 13.31 -15.61
CA ILE A 181 10.36 13.95 -14.60
C ILE A 181 9.73 15.24 -15.17
N LEU A 182 10.53 16.10 -15.78
CA LEU A 182 10.03 17.33 -16.42
C LEU A 182 9.00 17.04 -17.51
N LYS A 183 9.21 16.00 -18.33
CA LYS A 183 8.23 15.58 -19.36
C LYS A 183 6.95 15.06 -18.73
N ALA A 184 7.03 14.33 -17.63
CA ALA A 184 5.86 13.86 -16.90
C ALA A 184 5.07 15.04 -16.30
N LEU A 185 5.75 16.02 -15.71
CA LEU A 185 5.13 17.25 -15.18
C LEU A 185 4.50 18.11 -16.30
N ASP A 186 5.16 18.23 -17.46
CA ASP A 186 4.60 18.93 -18.61
C ASP A 186 3.32 18.24 -19.12
N SER A 187 3.23 16.93 -19.00
CA SER A 187 2.01 16.19 -19.35
C SER A 187 0.83 16.46 -18.41
N LEU A 188 1.06 16.89 -17.17
CA LEU A 188 -0.01 17.33 -16.26
C LEU A 188 -0.69 18.60 -16.80
N ASN A 189 0.08 19.55 -17.33
CA ASN A 189 -0.46 20.79 -17.90
C ASN A 189 -1.26 20.54 -19.20
N LYS A 190 -1.03 19.40 -19.85
CA LYS A 190 -1.67 19.01 -21.12
C LYS A 190 -2.75 17.94 -20.93
N THR A 191 -2.99 17.50 -19.70
CA THR A 191 -4.00 16.47 -19.45
C THR A 191 -5.39 17.00 -19.76
N THR A 192 -6.17 16.21 -20.47
CA THR A 192 -7.60 16.44 -20.73
C THR A 192 -8.47 15.71 -19.71
N LYS A 193 -7.88 15.04 -18.73
CA LYS A 193 -8.63 14.36 -17.68
C LYS A 193 -9.38 15.38 -16.84
N LEU A 194 -10.69 15.18 -16.75
CA LEU A 194 -11.53 16.01 -15.90
C LEU A 194 -11.15 15.76 -14.44
N ILE A 195 -10.82 16.83 -13.73
CA ILE A 195 -10.72 16.81 -12.27
C ILE A 195 -12.14 16.95 -11.76
N THR A 196 -12.66 15.89 -11.17
CA THR A 196 -14.01 15.84 -10.57
C THR A 196 -13.88 15.85 -9.05
N ASP A 197 -14.93 16.20 -8.34
CA ASP A 197 -14.94 16.26 -6.87
C ASP A 197 -14.65 14.91 -6.22
N ASP A 198 -14.87 13.80 -6.94
CA ASP A 198 -14.61 12.43 -6.51
C ASP A 198 -13.29 11.84 -7.04
N LEU A 199 -12.43 12.65 -7.68
CA LEU A 199 -11.12 12.18 -8.17
C LEU A 199 -10.28 11.55 -7.07
N ILE A 200 -10.31 12.14 -5.87
CA ILE A 200 -9.61 11.68 -4.68
C ILE A 200 -10.60 11.59 -3.53
N THR A 201 -10.71 10.41 -2.96
CA THR A 201 -11.45 10.18 -1.72
C THR A 201 -10.45 9.72 -0.64
N ILE A 202 -10.53 10.30 0.56
CA ILE A 202 -9.73 9.90 1.72
C ILE A 202 -10.67 9.22 2.72
N ALA A 203 -10.53 7.92 2.87
CA ALA A 203 -11.32 7.08 3.77
C ALA A 203 -10.43 6.63 4.94
N VAL A 204 -10.27 7.48 5.93
CA VAL A 204 -9.45 7.28 7.14
C VAL A 204 -10.34 7.34 8.38
N ASP A 205 -9.80 6.90 9.52
CA ASP A 205 -10.53 6.91 10.79
C ASP A 205 -10.96 8.35 11.18
N ASN A 206 -12.11 8.46 11.86
CA ASN A 206 -12.61 9.75 12.33
C ASN A 206 -12.01 10.09 13.70
N ASP A 207 -10.69 10.17 13.77
CA ASP A 207 -9.94 10.53 14.98
C ASP A 207 -9.23 11.89 14.84
N LYS A 208 -8.57 12.32 15.93
CA LYS A 208 -7.87 13.61 15.96
C LYS A 208 -6.68 13.70 15.00
N GLU A 209 -6.03 12.57 14.71
CA GLU A 209 -4.87 12.52 13.83
C GLU A 209 -5.31 12.61 12.37
N ALA A 210 -6.32 11.87 12.00
CA ALA A 210 -6.92 11.91 10.66
C ALA A 210 -7.53 13.28 10.35
N LEU A 211 -8.22 13.92 11.32
CA LEU A 211 -8.77 15.27 11.15
C LEU A 211 -7.71 16.37 10.96
N LYS A 212 -6.48 16.16 11.45
CA LYS A 212 -5.35 17.07 11.19
C LYS A 212 -4.66 16.80 9.87
N PHE A 213 -4.84 15.59 9.33
CA PHE A 213 -4.24 15.15 8.08
C PHE A 213 -4.99 15.73 6.87
N ILE A 214 -6.32 15.77 6.94
CA ILE A 214 -7.20 16.34 5.90
C ILE A 214 -7.13 17.86 5.92
#